data_084ac8b4fe5c18cfdaf56dc0761a3551
#
_entry.id   084ac8b4fe5c18cfdaf56dc0761a3551
#
_cell.length_a   1.000
_cell.length_b   1.000
_cell.length_c   1.000
_cell.angle_alpha   90.00
_cell.angle_beta   90.00
_cell.angle_gamma   90.00
#
_symmetry.space_group_name_H-M   'P 1'
#
loop_
_entity.id
_entity.type
_entity.pdbx_description
1 polymer ?
#
loop_
_entity_poly.entity_id
_entity_poly.type
_entity_poly.pdbx_seq_one_letter_code
_entity_poly.pdbx_strand_id
1 'polypeptide(L)'
;APPPTPTVTTQAPTSPAPADSEIIVTAEPAPPPEDPLQAVNVQSFEVVQEMDEALVAPVARAYEKAAPRGVRKALRNVFQNLREPIAAVNYLLQLKVGKAFETVGRFGINSTIGLAGIIDVAKKKPFNLPRRPNGFANTLGFYGVKPGAYFYLPLIGSTTVRDLFGGTVDAVFLGSILPPPINEPIFAIPA
;
A
#
# COMPACT_ATOMS: atom_id res chain seq x y z
N ALA A 1 -10.36 47.15 72.70
CA ALA A 1 -9.70 46.17 71.85
C ALA A 1 -10.77 45.33 71.16
N PRO A 2 -10.83 45.26 69.80
CA PRO A 2 -11.76 44.43 69.08
C PRO A 2 -11.31 42.95 69.10
N PRO A 3 -12.20 41.99 69.07
CA PRO A 3 -11.88 40.57 69.06
C PRO A 3 -11.23 40.08 67.76
N PRO A 4 -10.40 39.02 67.83
CA PRO A 4 -9.70 38.53 66.64
C PRO A 4 -10.64 37.81 65.68
N THR A 5 -10.49 38.08 64.39
CA THR A 5 -11.18 37.45 63.27
C THR A 5 -10.71 36.00 63.10
N PRO A 6 -11.58 35.01 62.94
CA PRO A 6 -11.15 33.65 62.64
C PRO A 6 -10.63 33.55 61.18
N THR A 7 -9.40 33.09 61.07
CA THR A 7 -8.78 32.76 59.80
C THR A 7 -9.35 31.44 59.26
N VAL A 8 -10.15 31.53 58.21
CA VAL A 8 -10.63 30.34 57.45
C VAL A 8 -9.49 29.85 56.59
N THR A 9 -8.90 28.74 56.97
CA THR A 9 -7.96 28.01 56.10
C THR A 9 -8.77 27.24 55.06
N THR A 10 -8.83 27.76 53.84
CA THR A 10 -9.39 27.04 52.73
C THR A 10 -8.37 25.97 52.31
N GLN A 11 -8.63 24.72 52.70
CA GLN A 11 -7.98 23.57 52.09
C GLN A 11 -8.52 23.39 50.66
N ALA A 12 -7.62 23.50 49.68
CA ALA A 12 -7.91 23.11 48.33
C ALA A 12 -8.21 21.60 48.27
N PRO A 13 -9.22 21.17 47.52
CA PRO A 13 -9.46 19.75 47.36
C PRO A 13 -8.31 19.14 46.52
N THR A 14 -7.56 18.23 47.13
CA THR A 14 -6.62 17.34 46.48
C THR A 14 -7.44 16.46 45.54
N SER A 15 -7.38 16.78 44.23
CA SER A 15 -7.89 15.89 43.18
C SER A 15 -7.09 14.57 43.24
N PRO A 16 -7.72 13.40 43.36
CA PRO A 16 -7.01 12.15 43.22
C PRO A 16 -6.44 12.06 41.80
N ALA A 17 -5.16 11.72 41.70
CA ALA A 17 -4.54 11.41 40.42
C ALA A 17 -5.38 10.35 39.68
N PRO A 18 -5.53 10.45 38.36
CA PRO A 18 -6.22 9.42 37.62
C PRO A 18 -5.44 8.11 37.81
N ALA A 19 -6.09 7.12 38.39
CA ALA A 19 -5.60 5.76 38.39
C ALA A 19 -5.40 5.35 36.94
N ASP A 20 -4.22 4.85 36.62
CA ASP A 20 -3.92 4.26 35.32
C ASP A 20 -4.99 3.20 35.05
N SER A 21 -5.97 3.57 34.23
CA SER A 21 -7.00 2.66 33.77
C SER A 21 -6.33 1.75 32.74
N GLU A 22 -5.78 0.65 33.24
CA GLU A 22 -5.33 -0.43 32.37
C GLU A 22 -6.57 -0.92 31.61
N ILE A 23 -6.64 -0.58 30.31
CA ILE A 23 -7.72 -1.05 29.44
C ILE A 23 -7.44 -2.53 29.17
N ILE A 24 -7.94 -3.40 30.02
CA ILE A 24 -7.93 -4.85 29.80
C ILE A 24 -8.99 -5.11 28.73
N VAL A 25 -8.56 -5.24 27.48
CA VAL A 25 -9.43 -5.71 26.38
C VAL A 25 -9.63 -7.21 26.55
N THR A 26 -10.65 -7.60 27.31
CA THR A 26 -11.01 -9.00 27.58
C THR A 26 -12.03 -9.56 26.59
N ALA A 27 -12.51 -8.77 25.65
CA ALA A 27 -13.42 -9.24 24.61
C ALA A 27 -12.62 -9.70 23.40
N GLU A 28 -12.72 -10.98 23.08
CA GLU A 28 -12.41 -11.47 21.74
C GLU A 28 -13.24 -10.64 20.75
N PRO A 29 -12.62 -9.94 19.78
CA PRO A 29 -13.37 -9.09 18.87
C PRO A 29 -14.40 -9.96 18.16
N ALA A 30 -15.69 -9.64 18.33
CA ALA A 30 -16.73 -10.29 17.57
C ALA A 30 -16.38 -10.16 16.08
N PRO A 31 -16.47 -11.25 15.30
CA PRO A 31 -16.12 -11.21 13.89
C PRO A 31 -16.92 -10.10 13.21
N PRO A 32 -16.29 -9.31 12.32
CA PRO A 32 -17.02 -8.33 11.54
C PRO A 32 -18.13 -9.06 10.80
N PRO A 33 -19.39 -8.58 10.87
CA PRO A 33 -20.56 -9.29 10.35
C PRO A 33 -20.55 -9.49 8.82
N GLU A 34 -19.52 -9.04 8.13
CA GLU A 34 -19.40 -9.01 6.69
C GLU A 34 -18.22 -9.85 6.11
N ASP A 35 -17.48 -10.60 6.93
CA ASP A 35 -16.41 -11.48 6.40
C ASP A 35 -16.84 -12.96 6.42
N PRO A 36 -17.44 -13.47 5.33
CA PRO A 36 -17.86 -14.87 5.23
C PRO A 36 -16.70 -15.86 5.22
N LEU A 37 -15.46 -15.40 5.03
CA LEU A 37 -14.25 -16.21 4.92
C LEU A 37 -13.30 -16.05 6.11
N GLN A 38 -13.76 -15.50 7.24
CA GLN A 38 -12.93 -15.23 8.39
C GLN A 38 -12.08 -16.43 8.83
N ALA A 39 -12.68 -17.60 8.97
CA ALA A 39 -11.94 -18.81 9.37
C ALA A 39 -10.82 -19.17 8.39
N VAL A 40 -11.06 -19.03 7.09
CA VAL A 40 -10.07 -19.24 6.03
C VAL A 40 -8.99 -18.17 6.10
N ASN A 41 -9.37 -16.91 6.32
CA ASN A 41 -8.45 -15.79 6.39
C ASN A 41 -7.51 -15.89 7.60
N VAL A 42 -8.00 -16.33 8.75
CA VAL A 42 -7.17 -16.58 9.96
C VAL A 42 -6.14 -17.65 9.66
N GLN A 43 -6.56 -18.80 9.12
CA GLN A 43 -5.63 -19.89 8.79
C GLN A 43 -4.61 -19.47 7.71
N SER A 44 -5.06 -18.74 6.70
CA SER A 44 -4.17 -18.20 5.65
C SER A 44 -3.16 -17.21 6.23
N PHE A 45 -3.55 -16.39 7.19
CA PHE A 45 -2.67 -15.44 7.85
C PHE A 45 -1.54 -16.16 8.62
N GLU A 46 -1.85 -17.22 9.36
CA GLU A 46 -0.85 -18.03 10.08
C GLU A 46 0.17 -18.63 9.10
N VAL A 47 -0.30 -19.26 8.02
CA VAL A 47 0.58 -19.83 6.99
C VAL A 47 1.45 -18.74 6.33
N VAL A 48 0.88 -17.57 6.07
CA VAL A 48 1.63 -16.45 5.49
C VAL A 48 2.70 -15.95 6.45
N GLN A 49 2.41 -15.84 7.74
CA GLN A 49 3.42 -15.45 8.73
C GLN A 49 4.58 -16.44 8.80
N GLU A 50 4.30 -17.73 8.82
CA GLU A 50 5.36 -18.76 8.78
C GLU A 50 6.21 -18.65 7.50
N MET A 51 5.59 -18.44 6.35
CA MET A 51 6.31 -18.22 5.09
C MET A 51 7.13 -16.93 5.10
N ASP A 52 6.59 -15.83 5.64
CA ASP A 52 7.29 -14.56 5.76
C ASP A 52 8.55 -14.69 6.63
N GLU A 53 8.44 -15.36 7.77
CA GLU A 53 9.57 -15.57 8.68
C GLU A 53 10.63 -16.52 8.07
N ALA A 54 10.19 -17.59 7.40
CA ALA A 54 11.09 -18.60 6.85
C ALA A 54 11.78 -18.16 5.55
N LEU A 55 11.08 -17.46 4.68
CA LEU A 55 11.55 -17.16 3.31
C LEU A 55 11.70 -15.65 3.05
N VAL A 56 10.68 -14.87 3.31
CA VAL A 56 10.66 -13.45 2.90
C VAL A 56 11.57 -12.61 3.76
N ALA A 57 11.54 -12.79 5.08
CA ALA A 57 12.36 -12.01 6.00
C ALA A 57 13.87 -12.19 5.82
N PRO A 58 14.41 -13.40 5.63
CA PRO A 58 15.85 -13.56 5.36
C PRO A 58 16.25 -12.96 4.01
N VAL A 59 15.43 -13.14 2.96
CA VAL A 59 15.69 -12.54 1.64
C VAL A 59 15.64 -11.01 1.71
N ALA A 60 14.64 -10.45 2.38
CA ALA A 60 14.51 -9.00 2.57
C ALA A 60 15.70 -8.42 3.33
N ARG A 61 16.15 -9.08 4.40
CA ARG A 61 17.35 -8.68 5.16
C ARG A 61 18.63 -8.78 4.34
N ALA A 62 18.79 -9.84 3.53
CA ALA A 62 19.92 -9.98 2.63
C ALA A 62 19.93 -8.90 1.56
N TYR A 63 18.77 -8.61 0.95
CA TYR A 63 18.61 -7.51 0.00
C TYR A 63 18.90 -6.13 0.64
N GLU A 64 18.45 -5.92 1.87
CA GLU A 64 18.70 -4.69 2.60
C GLU A 64 20.18 -4.44 2.88
N LYS A 65 20.91 -5.50 3.21
CA LYS A 65 22.36 -5.45 3.45
C LYS A 65 23.15 -5.32 2.15
N ALA A 66 22.75 -6.03 1.09
CA ALA A 66 23.48 -6.08 -0.18
C ALA A 66 23.24 -4.85 -1.06
N ALA A 67 22.02 -4.27 -1.05
CA ALA A 67 21.65 -3.17 -1.92
C ALA A 67 21.72 -1.81 -1.20
N PRO A 68 22.63 -0.91 -1.58
CA PRO A 68 22.67 0.46 -1.06
C PRO A 68 21.33 1.18 -1.25
N ARG A 69 21.03 2.13 -0.36
CA ARG A 69 19.76 2.90 -0.41
C ARG A 69 19.49 3.54 -1.76
N GLY A 70 20.52 3.99 -2.47
CA GLY A 70 20.41 4.57 -3.82
C GLY A 70 19.89 3.55 -4.84
N VAL A 71 20.44 2.34 -4.84
CA VAL A 71 20.05 1.24 -5.74
C VAL A 71 18.60 0.82 -5.46
N ARG A 72 18.23 0.63 -4.20
CA ARG A 72 16.84 0.31 -3.81
C ARG A 72 15.84 1.37 -4.28
N LYS A 73 16.22 2.65 -4.16
CA LYS A 73 15.39 3.76 -4.64
C LYS A 73 15.28 3.75 -6.17
N ALA A 74 16.39 3.52 -6.87
CA ALA A 74 16.41 3.44 -8.32
C ALA A 74 15.50 2.32 -8.84
N LEU A 75 15.65 1.11 -8.33
CA LEU A 75 14.80 -0.04 -8.69
C LEU A 75 13.32 0.26 -8.44
N ARG A 76 12.99 0.78 -7.27
CA ARG A 76 11.61 1.18 -6.97
C ARG A 76 11.06 2.21 -7.96
N ASN A 77 11.86 3.20 -8.34
CA ASN A 77 11.44 4.22 -9.30
C ASN A 77 11.21 3.61 -10.70
N VAL A 78 12.09 2.69 -11.15
CA VAL A 78 11.93 1.97 -12.42
C VAL A 78 10.62 1.18 -12.43
N PHE A 79 10.37 0.35 -11.41
CA PHE A 79 9.12 -0.40 -11.34
C PHE A 79 7.88 0.50 -11.26
N GLN A 80 7.99 1.63 -10.58
CA GLN A 80 6.92 2.62 -10.54
C GLN A 80 6.68 3.26 -11.91
N ASN A 81 7.74 3.56 -12.66
CA ASN A 81 7.65 4.12 -14.00
C ASN A 81 7.01 3.12 -14.98
N LEU A 82 7.38 1.85 -14.90
CA LEU A 82 6.77 0.78 -15.71
C LEU A 82 5.25 0.62 -15.47
N ARG A 83 4.75 1.03 -14.34
CA ARG A 83 3.31 1.00 -14.01
C ARG A 83 2.54 2.26 -14.44
N GLU A 84 3.22 3.33 -14.87
CA GLU A 84 2.55 4.55 -15.33
C GLU A 84 1.65 4.32 -16.57
N PRO A 85 2.02 3.51 -17.59
CA PRO A 85 1.12 3.21 -18.71
C PRO A 85 -0.19 2.56 -18.28
N ILE A 86 -0.14 1.63 -17.30
CA ILE A 86 -1.34 1.01 -16.71
C ILE A 86 -2.22 2.08 -16.08
N ALA A 87 -1.63 2.95 -15.27
CA ALA A 87 -2.35 4.03 -14.62
C ALA A 87 -2.98 5.00 -15.62
N ALA A 88 -2.28 5.33 -16.71
CA ALA A 88 -2.77 6.20 -17.77
C ALA A 88 -4.00 5.60 -18.48
N VAL A 89 -3.93 4.32 -18.87
CA VAL A 89 -5.06 3.61 -19.49
C VAL A 89 -6.26 3.57 -18.55
N ASN A 90 -6.04 3.27 -17.27
CA ASN A 90 -7.11 3.25 -16.28
C ASN A 90 -7.73 4.63 -16.03
N TYR A 91 -6.96 5.72 -16.11
CA TYR A 91 -7.52 7.07 -16.08
C TYR A 91 -8.35 7.39 -17.32
N LEU A 92 -7.94 6.92 -18.50
CA LEU A 92 -8.77 7.05 -19.72
C LEU A 92 -10.08 6.28 -19.59
N LEU A 93 -10.02 5.03 -19.12
CA LEU A 93 -11.22 4.23 -18.87
C LEU A 93 -12.16 4.87 -17.85
N GLN A 94 -11.64 5.65 -16.90
CA GLN A 94 -12.42 6.43 -15.94
C GLN A 94 -12.85 7.80 -16.47
N LEU A 95 -12.62 8.13 -17.73
CA LEU A 95 -12.88 9.42 -18.36
C LEU A 95 -12.16 10.61 -17.68
N LYS A 96 -11.08 10.34 -16.95
CA LYS A 96 -10.24 11.34 -16.27
C LYS A 96 -9.06 11.74 -17.16
N VAL A 97 -9.36 12.28 -18.33
CA VAL A 97 -8.41 12.56 -19.40
C VAL A 97 -7.23 13.42 -18.94
N GLY A 98 -7.47 14.47 -18.16
CA GLY A 98 -6.37 15.31 -17.62
C GLY A 98 -5.37 14.53 -16.78
N LYS A 99 -5.84 13.60 -15.92
CA LYS A 99 -4.95 12.73 -15.13
C LYS A 99 -4.21 11.72 -15.98
N ALA A 100 -4.83 11.24 -17.05
CA ALA A 100 -4.18 10.36 -18.00
C ALA A 100 -3.01 11.06 -18.70
N PHE A 101 -3.20 12.29 -19.18
CA PHE A 101 -2.12 13.09 -19.78
C PHE A 101 -1.00 13.43 -18.79
N GLU A 102 -1.32 13.80 -17.55
CA GLU A 102 -0.30 13.99 -16.52
C GLU A 102 0.53 12.72 -16.30
N THR A 103 -0.11 11.55 -16.30
CA THR A 103 0.54 10.25 -16.08
C THR A 103 1.42 9.87 -17.29
N VAL A 104 0.94 10.07 -18.51
CA VAL A 104 1.73 9.87 -19.75
C VAL A 104 2.93 10.82 -19.77
N GLY A 105 2.73 12.09 -19.41
CA GLY A 105 3.83 13.07 -19.28
C GLY A 105 4.89 12.62 -18.28
N ARG A 106 4.46 12.10 -17.11
CA ARG A 106 5.39 11.52 -16.12
C ARG A 106 6.20 10.37 -16.70
N PHE A 107 5.51 9.43 -17.37
CA PHE A 107 6.16 8.28 -17.99
C PHE A 107 7.21 8.75 -19.02
N GLY A 108 6.84 9.66 -19.90
CA GLY A 108 7.76 10.21 -20.92
C GLY A 108 8.98 10.91 -20.31
N ILE A 109 8.78 11.80 -19.33
CA ILE A 109 9.86 12.54 -18.66
C ILE A 109 10.78 11.58 -17.91
N ASN A 110 10.23 10.65 -17.16
CA ASN A 110 11.03 9.72 -16.37
C ASN A 110 11.75 8.68 -17.25
N SER A 111 11.15 8.26 -18.37
CA SER A 111 11.77 7.31 -19.30
C SER A 111 12.91 7.94 -20.10
N THR A 112 12.82 9.23 -20.41
CA THR A 112 13.86 9.95 -21.17
C THR A 112 14.87 10.63 -20.25
N ILE A 113 14.48 11.71 -19.58
CA ILE A 113 15.36 12.53 -18.72
C ILE A 113 15.70 11.78 -17.43
N GLY A 114 14.79 10.94 -16.93
CA GLY A 114 14.95 10.15 -15.70
C GLY A 114 15.71 8.84 -15.86
N LEU A 115 16.37 8.60 -17.02
CA LEU A 115 17.14 7.38 -17.32
C LEU A 115 16.29 6.12 -17.12
N ALA A 116 15.29 5.94 -17.97
CA ALA A 116 14.33 4.82 -17.92
C ALA A 116 13.59 4.70 -16.56
N GLY A 117 13.45 5.82 -15.85
CA GLY A 117 12.75 5.86 -14.57
C GLY A 117 13.62 5.66 -13.32
N ILE A 118 14.95 5.54 -13.46
CA ILE A 118 15.86 5.48 -12.30
C ILE A 118 15.68 6.70 -11.40
N ILE A 119 15.52 7.87 -12.00
CA ILE A 119 15.30 9.13 -11.30
C ILE A 119 13.88 9.62 -11.57
N ASP A 120 13.09 9.84 -10.53
CA ASP A 120 11.77 10.48 -10.67
C ASP A 120 11.94 12.01 -10.85
N VAL A 121 12.21 12.40 -12.10
CA VAL A 121 12.39 13.80 -12.50
C VAL A 121 11.04 14.50 -12.61
N ALA A 122 10.02 13.81 -13.08
CA ALA A 122 8.67 14.35 -13.28
C ALA A 122 8.06 14.92 -11.99
N LYS A 123 8.44 14.37 -10.82
CA LYS A 123 8.00 14.90 -9.51
C LYS A 123 8.65 16.22 -9.13
N LYS A 124 9.83 16.54 -9.71
CA LYS A 124 10.62 17.72 -9.34
C LYS A 124 10.19 18.94 -10.16
N LYS A 125 10.61 20.13 -9.71
CA LYS A 125 10.50 21.35 -10.53
C LYS A 125 11.35 21.21 -11.80
N PRO A 126 10.90 21.71 -12.94
CA PRO A 126 9.72 22.56 -13.16
C PRO A 126 8.41 21.79 -13.36
N PHE A 127 8.44 20.45 -13.53
CA PHE A 127 7.29 19.66 -13.95
C PHE A 127 6.20 19.52 -12.86
N ASN A 128 6.60 19.27 -11.61
CA ASN A 128 5.69 19.12 -10.45
C ASN A 128 4.52 18.15 -10.68
N LEU A 129 4.74 17.07 -11.41
CA LEU A 129 3.72 16.06 -11.69
C LEU A 129 3.72 15.00 -10.57
N PRO A 130 2.73 14.97 -9.68
CA PRO A 130 2.68 14.00 -8.60
C PRO A 130 2.34 12.60 -9.14
N ARG A 131 2.93 11.57 -8.54
CA ARG A 131 2.56 10.19 -8.85
C ARG A 131 1.19 9.88 -8.26
N ARG A 132 0.30 9.33 -9.10
CA ARG A 132 -1.04 8.89 -8.73
C ARG A 132 -1.25 7.46 -9.21
N PRO A 133 -1.02 6.47 -8.33
CA PRO A 133 -1.23 5.06 -8.72
C PRO A 133 -2.70 4.82 -9.06
N ASN A 134 -2.92 4.09 -10.14
CA ASN A 134 -4.24 3.67 -10.58
C ASN A 134 -4.13 2.29 -11.25
N GLY A 135 -5.21 1.52 -11.24
CA GLY A 135 -5.26 0.19 -11.80
C GLY A 135 -6.70 -0.23 -12.14
N PHE A 136 -6.84 -1.39 -12.76
CA PHE A 136 -8.14 -1.85 -13.24
C PHE A 136 -9.13 -2.12 -12.10
N ALA A 137 -8.66 -2.58 -10.94
CA ALA A 137 -9.49 -2.68 -9.73
C ALA A 137 -10.14 -1.33 -9.35
N ASN A 138 -9.38 -0.23 -9.45
CA ASN A 138 -9.90 1.11 -9.19
C ASN A 138 -10.90 1.55 -10.26
N THR A 139 -10.71 1.13 -11.51
CA THR A 139 -11.64 1.38 -12.61
C THR A 139 -12.94 0.63 -12.38
N LEU A 140 -12.90 -0.63 -11.98
CA LEU A 140 -14.08 -1.38 -11.59
C LEU A 140 -14.83 -0.72 -10.44
N GLY A 141 -14.10 -0.29 -9.40
CA GLY A 141 -14.68 0.46 -8.28
C GLY A 141 -15.30 1.80 -8.69
N PHE A 142 -14.71 2.50 -9.64
CA PHE A 142 -15.26 3.74 -10.19
C PHE A 142 -16.62 3.51 -10.86
N TYR A 143 -16.83 2.36 -11.50
CA TYR A 143 -18.11 1.96 -12.10
C TYR A 143 -19.05 1.23 -11.12
N GLY A 144 -18.75 1.22 -9.82
CA GLY A 144 -19.64 0.70 -8.79
C GLY A 144 -19.51 -0.81 -8.52
N VAL A 145 -18.51 -1.49 -9.08
CA VAL A 145 -18.25 -2.89 -8.75
C VAL A 145 -17.77 -3.00 -7.31
N LYS A 146 -18.51 -3.71 -6.48
CA LYS A 146 -18.19 -3.94 -5.07
C LYS A 146 -16.91 -4.77 -4.92
N PRO A 147 -16.17 -4.64 -3.81
CA PRO A 147 -14.94 -5.41 -3.57
C PRO A 147 -15.14 -6.93 -3.60
N GLY A 148 -16.31 -7.41 -3.16
CA GLY A 148 -16.57 -8.82 -2.97
C GLY A 148 -15.93 -9.36 -1.69
N ALA A 149 -15.72 -10.68 -1.63
CA ALA A 149 -15.13 -11.34 -0.49
C ALA A 149 -13.68 -10.89 -0.27
N TYR A 150 -13.29 -10.82 0.99
CA TYR A 150 -11.93 -10.51 1.42
C TYR A 150 -11.11 -11.80 1.53
N PHE A 151 -9.85 -11.75 1.11
CA PHE A 151 -8.90 -12.84 1.20
C PHE A 151 -7.57 -12.35 1.76
N TYR A 152 -6.91 -13.23 2.47
CA TYR A 152 -5.51 -13.06 2.83
C TYR A 152 -4.69 -14.12 2.11
N LEU A 153 -3.88 -13.71 1.13
CA LEU A 153 -3.15 -14.63 0.26
C LEU A 153 -1.63 -14.53 0.47
N PRO A 154 -0.90 -15.66 0.41
CA PRO A 154 0.55 -15.66 0.43
C PRO A 154 1.13 -14.75 -0.66
N LEU A 155 2.21 -14.03 -0.36
CA LEU A 155 2.93 -13.12 -1.25
C LEU A 155 2.15 -11.87 -1.72
N ILE A 156 0.82 -11.90 -1.72
CA ILE A 156 -0.05 -10.80 -2.15
C ILE A 156 -0.50 -9.99 -0.92
N GLY A 157 -0.74 -10.67 0.21
CA GLY A 157 -1.31 -10.07 1.42
C GLY A 157 -2.83 -9.96 1.35
N SER A 158 -3.35 -8.94 2.01
CA SER A 158 -4.79 -8.66 2.06
C SER A 158 -5.30 -8.16 0.70
N THR A 159 -6.33 -8.81 0.16
CA THR A 159 -6.93 -8.49 -1.13
C THR A 159 -8.42 -8.80 -1.16
N THR A 160 -9.11 -8.35 -2.19
CA THR A 160 -10.51 -8.67 -2.46
C THR A 160 -10.65 -9.32 -3.84
N VAL A 161 -11.80 -9.94 -4.13
CA VAL A 161 -12.06 -10.52 -5.46
C VAL A 161 -11.84 -9.49 -6.56
N ARG A 162 -12.37 -8.28 -6.39
CA ARG A 162 -12.20 -7.19 -7.36
C ARG A 162 -10.73 -6.80 -7.53
N ASP A 163 -10.00 -6.68 -6.42
CA ASP A 163 -8.62 -6.23 -6.45
C ASP A 163 -7.69 -7.30 -7.03
N LEU A 164 -7.96 -8.57 -6.72
CA LEU A 164 -7.26 -9.71 -7.31
C LEU A 164 -7.49 -9.78 -8.83
N PHE A 165 -8.75 -9.69 -9.27
CA PHE A 165 -9.09 -9.68 -10.69
C PHE A 165 -8.46 -8.49 -11.40
N GLY A 166 -8.62 -7.28 -10.85
CA GLY A 166 -8.04 -6.06 -11.43
C GLY A 166 -6.51 -6.10 -11.49
N GLY A 167 -5.87 -6.61 -10.45
CA GLY A 167 -4.41 -6.81 -10.43
C GLY A 167 -3.92 -7.81 -11.46
N THR A 168 -4.70 -8.89 -11.71
CA THR A 168 -4.39 -9.87 -12.75
C THR A 168 -4.48 -9.23 -14.15
N VAL A 169 -5.53 -8.45 -14.42
CA VAL A 169 -5.66 -7.72 -15.69
C VAL A 169 -4.50 -6.75 -15.89
N ASP A 170 -4.14 -5.99 -14.86
CA ASP A 170 -2.99 -5.07 -14.91
C ASP A 170 -1.67 -5.82 -15.15
N ALA A 171 -1.48 -7.00 -14.56
CA ALA A 171 -0.28 -7.83 -14.76
C ALA A 171 -0.19 -8.37 -16.19
N VAL A 172 -1.29 -8.87 -16.74
CA VAL A 172 -1.36 -9.35 -18.14
C VAL A 172 -1.09 -8.19 -19.10
N PHE A 173 -1.68 -7.02 -18.88
CA PHE A 173 -1.43 -5.84 -19.68
C PHE A 173 0.04 -5.42 -19.61
N LEU A 174 0.63 -5.39 -18.42
CA LEU A 174 2.04 -5.07 -18.26
C LEU A 174 2.93 -6.08 -19.01
N GLY A 175 2.65 -7.37 -18.89
CA GLY A 175 3.38 -8.42 -19.61
C GLY A 175 3.30 -8.26 -21.13
N SER A 176 2.16 -7.79 -21.66
CA SER A 176 1.99 -7.60 -23.10
C SER A 176 2.80 -6.44 -23.68
N ILE A 177 3.17 -5.45 -22.89
CA ILE A 177 3.94 -4.27 -23.31
C ILE A 177 5.44 -4.38 -23.00
N LEU A 178 5.86 -5.34 -22.20
CA LEU A 178 7.26 -5.55 -21.87
C LEU A 178 7.92 -6.44 -22.94
N PRO A 179 9.19 -6.13 -23.33
CA PRO A 179 9.92 -6.98 -24.23
C PRO A 179 10.41 -8.27 -23.55
N PRO A 180 10.62 -9.36 -24.34
CA PRO A 180 11.32 -10.54 -23.83
C PRO A 180 12.74 -10.20 -23.34
N PRO A 181 13.26 -10.84 -22.31
CA PRO A 181 12.65 -11.91 -21.49
C PRO A 181 11.84 -11.41 -20.28
N ILE A 182 11.65 -10.10 -20.14
CA ILE A 182 11.03 -9.49 -18.94
C ILE A 182 9.54 -9.85 -18.83
N ASN A 183 8.89 -10.10 -19.98
CA ASN A 183 7.48 -10.48 -20.05
C ASN A 183 7.23 -11.97 -19.81
N GLU A 184 8.28 -12.79 -19.73
CA GLU A 184 8.12 -14.22 -19.48
C GLU A 184 7.83 -14.48 -18.00
N PRO A 185 6.83 -15.31 -17.67
CA PRO A 185 6.62 -15.73 -16.29
C PRO A 185 7.85 -16.48 -15.80
N ILE A 186 8.27 -16.19 -14.59
CA ILE A 186 9.44 -16.81 -13.93
C ILE A 186 9.40 -18.37 -13.96
N PHE A 187 8.19 -18.93 -14.10
CA PHE A 187 7.95 -20.36 -14.17
C PHE A 187 8.07 -20.94 -15.59
N ALA A 188 8.26 -20.11 -16.61
CA ALA A 188 8.45 -20.55 -18.00
C ALA A 188 9.95 -20.75 -18.35
N ILE A 189 10.87 -20.51 -17.42
CA ILE A 189 12.28 -20.77 -17.61
C ILE A 189 12.49 -22.30 -17.45
N PRO A 190 12.79 -23.03 -18.53
CA PRO A 190 13.10 -24.46 -18.40
C PRO A 190 14.37 -24.61 -17.57
N ALA A 191 14.33 -25.55 -16.64
CA ALA A 191 15.46 -25.93 -15.79
C ALA A 191 16.61 -26.55 -16.62
#